data_2c1643df5e4f8da42f83612708e4a12a
#
_entry.id   2c1643df5e4f8da42f83612708e4a12a
#
_cell.length_a   1.000
_cell.length_b   1.000
_cell.length_c   1.000
_cell.angle_alpha   90.00
_cell.angle_beta   90.00
_cell.angle_gamma   90.00
#
_symmetry.space_group_name_H-M   'P 1'
#
loop_
_entity.id
_entity.type
_entity.pdbx_description
1 polymer ?
#
loop_
_entity_poly.entity_id
_entity_poly.type
_entity_poly.pdbx_seq_one_letter_code
_entity_poly.pdbx_strand_id
1 'polypeptide(L)'
;DKDEQYSYIEAAKAKGYSVLLLDGQLDTPCVNMFEQKWEKSRFTRVDSDIVERLIVKEDLKKTDLTQEQTDILSATFRTQLPHLDHIEFNVETGALGENAQPVVITQNEYMRRMKDISKFQSGMNFYAQMPDAYSIVLNTDHRLVKAVLEKSEKECEEELKPVVAEIKGLQARFAALGEARKAKKPEEVTQEEKDDMTATEKKLSDERAKKEQIVAAHAKDNKVVHQLIDLALLQNGMLKGEALDSFIKRSVEII
;
A
#
# COMPACT_ATOMS: atom_id res chain seq x y z
N ASP A 1 -3.85 21.23 2.93
CA ASP A 1 -4.62 22.14 2.08
C ASP A 1 -6.01 21.54 1.81
N LYS A 2 -7.06 22.34 1.91
CA LYS A 2 -8.45 21.92 1.70
C LYS A 2 -8.70 21.45 0.26
N ASP A 3 -8.06 22.11 -0.69
CA ASP A 3 -8.28 21.82 -2.11
C ASP A 3 -7.57 20.50 -2.49
N GLU A 4 -6.40 20.24 -1.96
CA GLU A 4 -5.69 18.96 -2.13
C GLU A 4 -6.42 17.78 -1.47
N GLN A 5 -7.16 18.03 -0.39
CA GLN A 5 -7.92 17.01 0.35
C GLN A 5 -9.39 16.92 -0.11
N TYR A 6 -9.81 17.68 -1.12
CA TYR A 6 -11.21 17.80 -1.50
C TYR A 6 -11.91 16.43 -1.72
N SER A 7 -11.28 15.54 -2.46
CA SER A 7 -11.86 14.21 -2.73
C SER A 7 -12.06 13.34 -1.49
N TYR A 8 -11.10 13.41 -0.55
CA TYR A 8 -11.19 12.68 0.73
C TYR A 8 -12.28 13.28 1.62
N ILE A 9 -12.41 14.61 1.63
CA ILE A 9 -13.47 15.33 2.38
C ILE A 9 -14.84 14.92 1.85
N GLU A 10 -15.02 14.91 0.53
CA GLU A 10 -16.30 14.55 -0.07
C GLU A 10 -16.63 13.05 0.13
N ALA A 11 -15.62 12.16 0.05
CA ALA A 11 -15.80 10.75 0.36
C ALA A 11 -16.25 10.54 1.82
N ALA A 12 -15.65 11.25 2.78
CA ALA A 12 -16.04 11.20 4.18
C ALA A 12 -17.47 11.72 4.41
N LYS A 13 -17.83 12.85 3.78
CA LYS A 13 -19.18 13.41 3.83
C LYS A 13 -20.22 12.47 3.20
N ALA A 14 -19.91 11.83 2.09
CA ALA A 14 -20.80 10.85 1.46
C ALA A 14 -21.10 9.64 2.35
N LYS A 15 -20.19 9.31 3.28
CA LYS A 15 -20.40 8.29 4.34
C LYS A 15 -21.16 8.84 5.57
N GLY A 16 -21.57 10.11 5.54
CA GLY A 16 -22.29 10.76 6.65
C GLY A 16 -21.37 11.23 7.79
N TYR A 17 -20.06 11.31 7.55
CA TYR A 17 -19.12 11.81 8.56
C TYR A 17 -19.06 13.33 8.57
N SER A 18 -18.96 13.92 9.76
CA SER A 18 -18.65 15.34 9.91
C SER A 18 -17.14 15.55 9.79
N VAL A 19 -16.73 16.51 8.97
CA VAL A 19 -15.31 16.83 8.76
C VAL A 19 -15.00 18.16 9.41
N LEU A 20 -14.03 18.17 10.33
CA LEU A 20 -13.51 19.37 10.96
C LEU A 20 -12.33 19.88 10.15
N LEU A 21 -12.36 21.15 9.75
CA LEU A 21 -11.26 21.81 9.05
C LEU A 21 -10.34 22.48 10.06
N LEU A 22 -9.08 22.08 10.07
CA LEU A 22 -8.03 22.59 10.96
C LEU A 22 -6.89 23.10 10.06
N ASP A 23 -6.52 24.36 10.17
CA ASP A 23 -5.51 25.02 9.35
C ASP A 23 -4.44 25.78 10.16
N GLY A 24 -4.50 25.68 11.47
CA GLY A 24 -3.58 26.33 12.40
C GLY A 24 -2.32 25.49 12.72
N GLN A 25 -1.21 26.16 12.96
CA GLN A 25 0.06 25.51 13.34
C GLN A 25 -0.02 24.73 14.66
N LEU A 26 -0.93 25.13 15.55
CA LEU A 26 -1.13 24.51 16.86
C LEU A 26 -2.20 23.41 16.85
N ASP A 27 -2.83 23.13 15.73
CA ASP A 27 -3.95 22.19 15.68
C ASP A 27 -3.49 20.76 16.03
N THR A 28 -2.36 20.31 15.51
CA THR A 28 -1.83 18.97 15.84
C THR A 28 -1.52 18.79 17.33
N PRO A 29 -0.83 19.71 18.02
CA PRO A 29 -0.69 19.68 19.47
C PRO A 29 -2.03 19.72 20.20
N CYS A 30 -2.99 20.55 19.77
CA CYS A 30 -4.32 20.63 20.36
C CYS A 30 -5.10 19.32 20.24
N VAL A 31 -5.09 18.71 19.05
CA VAL A 31 -5.72 17.41 18.79
C VAL A 31 -5.16 16.35 19.74
N ASN A 32 -3.83 16.26 19.87
CA ASN A 32 -3.19 15.31 20.78
C ASN A 32 -3.61 15.55 22.26
N MET A 33 -3.71 16.81 22.67
CA MET A 33 -4.20 17.17 24.01
C MET A 33 -5.67 16.78 24.23
N PHE A 34 -6.52 16.98 23.22
CA PHE A 34 -7.94 16.60 23.30
C PHE A 34 -8.10 15.08 23.38
N GLU A 35 -7.34 14.31 22.60
CA GLU A 35 -7.36 12.85 22.68
C GLU A 35 -6.92 12.32 24.05
N GLN A 36 -5.94 12.96 24.69
CA GLN A 36 -5.54 12.63 26.06
C GLN A 36 -6.61 12.98 27.09
N LYS A 37 -7.29 14.12 26.90
CA LYS A 37 -8.31 14.60 27.82
C LYS A 37 -9.65 13.88 27.65
N TRP A 38 -9.98 13.46 26.46
CA TRP A 38 -11.21 12.76 26.08
C TRP A 38 -10.89 11.32 25.66
N GLU A 39 -10.67 10.45 26.61
CA GLU A 39 -10.20 9.06 26.43
C GLU A 39 -10.98 8.23 25.39
N LYS A 40 -12.22 8.61 25.08
CA LYS A 40 -13.08 7.92 24.10
C LYS A 40 -13.15 8.63 22.75
N SER A 41 -12.37 9.69 22.55
CA SER A 41 -12.36 10.48 21.33
C SER A 41 -11.05 10.33 20.59
N ARG A 42 -11.11 10.16 19.28
CA ARG A 42 -9.95 10.06 18.41
C ARG A 42 -10.18 10.93 17.19
N PHE A 43 -9.15 11.65 16.80
CA PHE A 43 -9.13 12.42 15.57
C PHE A 43 -8.34 11.66 14.49
N THR A 44 -8.90 11.56 13.30
CA THR A 44 -8.28 10.91 12.17
C THR A 44 -8.36 11.82 10.96
N ARG A 45 -7.27 12.03 10.25
CA ARG A 45 -7.28 12.80 9.00
C ARG A 45 -8.02 12.04 7.92
N VAL A 46 -8.72 12.78 7.06
CA VAL A 46 -9.51 12.20 5.96
C VAL A 46 -8.65 11.49 4.90
N ASP A 47 -7.37 11.82 4.80
CA ASP A 47 -6.39 11.25 3.87
C ASP A 47 -5.41 10.25 4.52
N SER A 48 -5.63 9.89 5.80
CA SER A 48 -4.76 8.96 6.52
C SER A 48 -4.98 7.50 6.13
N ASP A 49 -6.16 7.17 5.65
CA ASP A 49 -6.53 5.86 5.11
C ASP A 49 -7.73 6.03 4.15
N ILE A 50 -8.12 4.96 3.47
CA ILE A 50 -9.37 4.95 2.71
C ILE A 50 -10.56 5.19 3.64
N VAL A 51 -11.60 5.82 3.10
CA VAL A 51 -12.76 6.24 3.91
C VAL A 51 -13.42 5.08 4.66
N GLU A 52 -13.35 3.87 4.14
CA GLU A 52 -13.86 2.64 4.74
C GLU A 52 -13.13 2.27 6.03
N ARG A 53 -11.85 2.63 6.18
CA ARG A 53 -10.99 2.30 7.32
C ARG A 53 -10.81 3.46 8.30
N LEU A 54 -11.20 4.69 7.96
CA LEU A 54 -11.05 5.87 8.83
C LEU A 54 -11.73 5.68 10.19
N ILE A 55 -12.89 5.02 10.20
CA ILE A 55 -13.59 4.63 11.43
C ILE A 55 -13.70 3.11 11.39
N VAL A 56 -13.03 2.45 12.33
CA VAL A 56 -13.05 0.98 12.44
C VAL A 56 -14.47 0.51 12.68
N LYS A 57 -15.01 -0.27 11.72
CA LYS A 57 -16.29 -0.97 11.82
C LYS A 57 -16.03 -2.46 11.79
N GLU A 58 -16.87 -3.24 12.48
CA GLU A 58 -16.74 -4.71 12.53
C GLU A 58 -16.93 -5.38 11.15
N ASP A 59 -17.66 -4.72 10.22
CA ASP A 59 -18.05 -5.23 8.91
C ASP A 59 -17.24 -4.59 7.76
N LEU A 60 -15.91 -4.47 7.89
CA LEU A 60 -15.08 -4.06 6.77
C LEU A 60 -15.14 -5.10 5.64
N LYS A 61 -15.60 -4.68 4.46
CA LYS A 61 -15.59 -5.53 3.27
C LYS A 61 -14.15 -5.91 2.93
N LYS A 62 -13.84 -7.20 3.01
CA LYS A 62 -12.55 -7.74 2.55
C LYS A 62 -12.56 -7.87 1.04
N THR A 63 -11.40 -7.80 0.43
CA THR A 63 -11.26 -8.13 -0.99
C THR A 63 -11.61 -9.60 -1.22
N ASP A 64 -12.30 -9.87 -2.33
CA ASP A 64 -12.63 -11.23 -2.77
C ASP A 64 -11.44 -11.91 -3.51
N LEU A 65 -10.32 -11.20 -3.67
CA LEU A 65 -9.13 -11.72 -4.33
C LEU A 65 -8.41 -12.76 -3.48
N THR A 66 -7.87 -13.78 -4.14
CA THR A 66 -6.94 -14.72 -3.51
C THR A 66 -5.62 -14.00 -3.18
N GLN A 67 -4.82 -14.59 -2.29
CA GLN A 67 -3.50 -14.04 -1.97
C GLN A 67 -2.61 -13.97 -3.22
N GLU A 68 -2.69 -14.95 -4.10
CA GLU A 68 -1.94 -15.00 -5.36
C GLU A 68 -2.31 -13.86 -6.30
N GLN A 69 -3.60 -13.57 -6.45
CA GLN A 69 -4.13 -12.43 -7.21
C GLN A 69 -3.71 -11.08 -6.61
N THR A 70 -3.78 -10.97 -5.29
CA THR A 70 -3.34 -9.79 -4.57
C THR A 70 -1.84 -9.51 -4.79
N ASP A 71 -1.03 -10.56 -4.74
CA ASP A 71 0.42 -10.45 -4.98
C ASP A 71 0.73 -10.01 -6.42
N ILE A 72 0.06 -10.62 -7.43
CA ILE A 72 0.23 -10.26 -8.84
C ILE A 72 -0.17 -8.80 -9.06
N LEU A 73 -1.34 -8.41 -8.58
CA LEU A 73 -1.85 -7.05 -8.73
C LEU A 73 -0.92 -6.03 -8.07
N SER A 74 -0.50 -6.30 -6.83
CA SER A 74 0.41 -5.43 -6.08
C SER A 74 1.78 -5.31 -6.77
N ALA A 75 2.33 -6.41 -7.28
CA ALA A 75 3.60 -6.40 -8.02
C ALA A 75 3.46 -5.61 -9.33
N THR A 76 2.36 -5.79 -10.07
CA THR A 76 2.08 -5.07 -11.32
C THR A 76 2.13 -3.56 -11.12
N PHE A 77 1.53 -3.05 -10.04
CA PHE A 77 1.55 -1.60 -9.75
C PHE A 77 2.89 -1.16 -9.14
N ARG A 78 3.44 -1.90 -8.17
CA ARG A 78 4.69 -1.56 -7.47
C ARG A 78 5.85 -1.34 -8.44
N THR A 79 5.97 -2.18 -9.44
CA THR A 79 7.05 -2.12 -10.44
C THR A 79 6.96 -0.93 -11.38
N GLN A 80 5.82 -0.25 -11.42
CA GLN A 80 5.58 0.95 -12.25
C GLN A 80 5.56 2.25 -11.44
N LEU A 81 5.71 2.18 -10.13
CA LEU A 81 5.76 3.38 -9.29
C LEU A 81 7.03 4.17 -9.56
N PRO A 82 6.95 5.51 -9.67
CA PRO A 82 8.12 6.35 -9.81
C PRO A 82 8.95 6.36 -8.51
N HIS A 83 10.25 6.46 -8.66
CA HIS A 83 11.11 6.82 -7.54
C HIS A 83 11.02 8.33 -7.30
N LEU A 84 10.55 8.74 -6.13
CA LEU A 84 10.48 10.13 -5.71
C LEU A 84 11.41 10.35 -4.52
N ASP A 85 12.15 11.47 -4.53
CA ASP A 85 13.08 11.79 -3.44
C ASP A 85 12.34 11.93 -2.12
N HIS A 86 12.82 11.25 -1.08
CA HIS A 86 12.25 11.23 0.27
C HIS A 86 10.80 10.73 0.36
N ILE A 87 10.33 9.94 -0.62
CA ILE A 87 9.01 9.31 -0.61
C ILE A 87 9.17 7.80 -0.80
N GLU A 88 8.49 7.04 0.05
CA GLU A 88 8.35 5.58 -0.06
C GLU A 88 6.89 5.23 -0.28
N PHE A 89 6.64 4.35 -1.25
CA PHE A 89 5.30 3.84 -1.54
C PHE A 89 5.16 2.38 -1.10
N ASN A 90 4.10 2.10 -0.36
CA ASN A 90 3.62 0.74 -0.12
C ASN A 90 2.36 0.51 -0.95
N VAL A 91 2.23 -0.68 -1.55
CA VAL A 91 1.04 -1.03 -2.36
C VAL A 91 0.15 -1.96 -1.56
N GLU A 92 -1.10 -1.58 -1.42
CA GLU A 92 -2.14 -2.32 -0.71
C GLU A 92 -3.37 -2.53 -1.59
N THR A 93 -4.22 -3.48 -1.24
CA THR A 93 -5.51 -3.70 -1.89
C THR A 93 -6.66 -3.39 -0.94
N GLY A 94 -7.78 -2.93 -1.49
CA GLY A 94 -8.98 -2.63 -0.72
C GLY A 94 -10.24 -2.69 -1.57
N ALA A 95 -11.35 -3.11 -0.97
CA ALA A 95 -12.67 -3.11 -1.60
C ALA A 95 -13.37 -1.77 -1.28
N LEU A 96 -13.33 -0.81 -2.21
CA LEU A 96 -13.87 0.54 -2.01
C LEU A 96 -15.23 0.77 -2.70
N GLY A 97 -15.70 -0.23 -3.44
CA GLY A 97 -16.91 -0.13 -4.28
C GLY A 97 -16.58 0.28 -5.73
N GLU A 98 -17.48 -0.09 -6.64
CA GLU A 98 -17.27 0.04 -8.09
C GLU A 98 -17.17 1.49 -8.57
N ASN A 99 -17.84 2.41 -7.88
CA ASN A 99 -17.89 3.84 -8.23
C ASN A 99 -16.81 4.69 -7.54
N ALA A 100 -16.03 4.10 -6.64
CA ALA A 100 -14.91 4.79 -6.00
C ALA A 100 -13.71 4.84 -6.95
N GLN A 101 -12.71 5.65 -6.59
CA GLN A 101 -11.50 5.78 -7.39
C GLN A 101 -10.76 4.44 -7.55
N PRO A 102 -10.14 4.18 -8.71
CA PRO A 102 -9.39 2.94 -8.96
C PRO A 102 -8.13 2.82 -8.09
N VAL A 103 -7.47 3.95 -7.83
CA VAL A 103 -6.25 4.04 -7.01
C VAL A 103 -6.37 5.22 -6.08
N VAL A 104 -6.12 5.02 -4.80
CA VAL A 104 -6.16 6.06 -3.76
C VAL A 104 -4.80 6.10 -3.05
N ILE A 105 -4.24 7.29 -2.84
CA ILE A 105 -3.01 7.48 -2.08
C ILE A 105 -3.38 7.95 -0.68
N THR A 106 -2.87 7.26 0.34
CA THR A 106 -3.09 7.62 1.74
C THR A 106 -1.76 7.78 2.48
N GLN A 107 -1.73 8.56 3.54
CA GLN A 107 -0.53 8.80 4.34
C GLN A 107 -0.74 8.35 5.79
N ASN A 108 0.14 7.50 6.29
CA ASN A 108 0.05 6.99 7.66
C ASN A 108 0.00 8.14 8.69
N GLU A 109 -1.09 8.18 9.46
CA GLU A 109 -1.39 9.25 10.42
C GLU A 109 -0.32 9.36 11.52
N TYR A 110 0.15 8.23 12.05
CA TYR A 110 1.15 8.22 13.11
C TYR A 110 2.47 8.84 12.64
N MET A 111 2.99 8.41 11.50
CA MET A 111 4.25 8.92 10.97
C MET A 111 4.15 10.41 10.64
N ARG A 112 3.03 10.83 10.09
CA ARG A 112 2.77 12.24 9.79
C ARG A 112 2.74 13.08 11.07
N ARG A 113 2.01 12.66 12.11
CA ARG A 113 1.99 13.36 13.40
C ARG A 113 3.37 13.43 14.04
N MET A 114 4.14 12.36 13.98
CA MET A 114 5.51 12.35 14.51
C MET A 114 6.40 13.36 13.78
N LYS A 115 6.29 13.47 12.45
CA LYS A 115 7.00 14.49 11.67
C LYS A 115 6.54 15.92 12.03
N ASP A 116 5.25 16.16 12.16
CA ASP A 116 4.74 17.48 12.54
C ASP A 116 5.24 17.90 13.93
N ILE A 117 5.21 16.99 14.91
CA ILE A 117 5.72 17.25 16.26
C ILE A 117 7.24 17.50 16.22
N SER A 118 7.98 16.78 15.40
CA SER A 118 9.43 16.91 15.30
C SER A 118 9.89 18.31 14.85
N LYS A 119 9.03 19.04 14.14
CA LYS A 119 9.31 20.44 13.74
C LYS A 119 9.35 21.40 14.95
N PHE A 120 8.73 21.03 16.06
CA PHE A 120 8.61 21.86 17.25
C PHE A 120 9.46 21.39 18.44
N GLN A 121 10.00 20.16 18.39
CA GLN A 121 10.76 19.56 19.48
C GLN A 121 12.20 19.25 19.07
N SER A 122 13.17 19.97 19.67
CA SER A 122 14.62 19.84 19.43
C SER A 122 15.15 18.51 19.91
N GLY A 123 14.83 17.42 19.56
CA GLY A 123 15.32 16.07 19.95
C GLY A 123 14.72 14.97 19.11
N MET A 124 13.74 15.31 18.26
CA MET A 124 13.05 14.38 17.39
C MET A 124 13.45 14.52 15.92
N ASN A 125 14.62 15.08 15.62
CA ASN A 125 15.14 15.29 14.26
C ASN A 125 15.20 14.01 13.42
N PHE A 126 15.25 12.85 14.06
CA PHE A 126 15.20 11.55 13.37
C PHE A 126 13.95 11.39 12.51
N TYR A 127 12.77 11.71 13.05
CA TYR A 127 11.52 11.62 12.30
C TYR A 127 11.44 12.62 11.15
N ALA A 128 12.05 13.81 11.31
CA ALA A 128 12.10 14.82 10.24
C ALA A 128 12.93 14.38 9.02
N GLN A 129 13.90 13.48 9.22
CA GLN A 129 14.77 12.96 8.16
C GLN A 129 14.24 11.66 7.51
N MET A 130 13.25 11.01 8.11
CA MET A 130 12.66 9.81 7.51
C MET A 130 11.91 10.15 6.22
N PRO A 131 11.92 9.26 5.22
CA PRO A 131 11.09 9.44 4.04
C PRO A 131 9.60 9.50 4.43
N ASP A 132 8.81 10.19 3.61
CA ASP A 132 7.35 10.16 3.73
C ASP A 132 6.85 8.83 3.19
N ALA A 133 6.14 8.07 4.04
CA ALA A 133 5.55 6.81 3.66
C ALA A 133 4.09 7.02 3.25
N TYR A 134 3.77 6.60 2.02
CA TYR A 134 2.42 6.61 1.48
C TYR A 134 1.97 5.20 1.12
N SER A 135 0.68 4.92 1.29
CA SER A 135 0.06 3.69 0.80
C SER A 135 -0.70 3.99 -0.50
N ILE A 136 -0.40 3.21 -1.54
CA ILE A 136 -1.13 3.16 -2.80
C ILE A 136 -2.18 2.06 -2.64
N VAL A 137 -3.43 2.44 -2.44
CA VAL A 137 -4.54 1.48 -2.25
C VAL A 137 -5.23 1.23 -3.58
N LEU A 138 -5.15 -0.01 -4.06
CA LEU A 138 -5.78 -0.47 -5.29
C LEU A 138 -7.20 -0.92 -5.02
N ASN A 139 -8.18 -0.29 -5.65
CA ASN A 139 -9.59 -0.62 -5.49
C ASN A 139 -9.96 -1.89 -6.26
N THR A 140 -10.05 -3.01 -5.57
CA THR A 140 -10.34 -4.31 -6.17
C THR A 140 -11.76 -4.46 -6.72
N ASP A 141 -12.68 -3.55 -6.37
CA ASP A 141 -14.03 -3.52 -6.94
C ASP A 141 -14.08 -2.78 -8.28
N HIS A 142 -13.10 -1.89 -8.55
CA HIS A 142 -13.12 -1.03 -9.73
C HIS A 142 -12.81 -1.79 -11.02
N ARG A 143 -13.61 -1.55 -12.08
CA ARG A 143 -13.53 -2.25 -13.37
C ARG A 143 -12.13 -2.22 -14.02
N LEU A 144 -11.43 -1.09 -13.95
CA LEU A 144 -10.09 -0.95 -14.55
C LEU A 144 -9.04 -1.76 -13.79
N VAL A 145 -9.15 -1.84 -12.47
CA VAL A 145 -8.22 -2.64 -11.64
C VAL A 145 -8.46 -4.13 -11.88
N LYS A 146 -9.71 -4.56 -11.99
CA LYS A 146 -10.08 -5.94 -12.39
C LYS A 146 -9.51 -6.29 -13.76
N ALA A 147 -9.69 -5.41 -14.74
CA ALA A 147 -9.16 -5.63 -16.10
C ALA A 147 -7.61 -5.71 -16.13
N VAL A 148 -6.93 -4.90 -15.30
CA VAL A 148 -5.46 -4.99 -15.15
C VAL A 148 -5.07 -6.35 -14.56
N LEU A 149 -5.77 -6.81 -13.52
CA LEU A 149 -5.50 -8.10 -12.90
C LEU A 149 -5.69 -9.25 -13.90
N GLU A 150 -6.85 -9.33 -14.56
CA GLU A 150 -7.15 -10.37 -15.57
C GLU A 150 -6.10 -10.41 -16.69
N LYS A 151 -5.68 -9.24 -17.16
CA LYS A 151 -4.63 -9.13 -18.17
C LYS A 151 -3.29 -9.65 -17.64
N SER A 152 -2.88 -9.21 -16.44
CA SER A 152 -1.61 -9.62 -15.84
C SER A 152 -1.57 -11.12 -15.53
N GLU A 153 -2.66 -11.69 -15.02
CA GLU A 153 -2.80 -13.13 -14.81
C GLU A 153 -2.59 -13.91 -16.12
N LYS A 154 -3.29 -13.50 -17.17
CA LYS A 154 -3.22 -14.18 -18.47
C LYS A 154 -1.83 -14.09 -19.12
N GLU A 155 -1.19 -12.92 -19.06
CA GLU A 155 0.12 -12.69 -19.67
C GLU A 155 1.24 -13.43 -18.94
N CYS A 156 1.13 -13.57 -17.61
CA CYS A 156 2.15 -14.21 -16.78
C CYS A 156 1.89 -15.70 -16.50
N GLU A 157 0.73 -16.25 -16.88
CA GLU A 157 0.26 -17.58 -16.46
C GLU A 157 1.30 -18.69 -16.67
N GLU A 158 1.83 -18.80 -17.89
CA GLU A 158 2.76 -19.88 -18.25
C GLU A 158 4.08 -19.79 -17.45
N GLU A 159 4.62 -18.59 -17.29
CA GLU A 159 5.88 -18.36 -16.57
C GLU A 159 5.72 -18.44 -15.06
N LEU A 160 4.56 -18.06 -14.53
CA LEU A 160 4.28 -18.08 -13.08
C LEU A 160 3.95 -19.48 -12.57
N LYS A 161 3.33 -20.35 -13.36
CA LYS A 161 2.94 -21.71 -12.92
C LYS A 161 4.05 -22.47 -12.18
N PRO A 162 5.27 -22.64 -12.73
CA PRO A 162 6.34 -23.36 -12.05
C PRO A 162 6.83 -22.63 -10.79
N VAL A 163 6.94 -21.30 -10.82
CA VAL A 163 7.42 -20.49 -9.70
C VAL A 163 6.42 -20.54 -8.52
N VAL A 164 5.12 -20.43 -8.81
CA VAL A 164 4.06 -20.52 -7.79
C VAL A 164 4.02 -21.93 -7.16
N ALA A 165 4.22 -22.99 -7.96
CA ALA A 165 4.29 -24.35 -7.43
C ALA A 165 5.48 -24.52 -6.47
N GLU A 166 6.66 -23.99 -6.84
CA GLU A 166 7.85 -24.01 -5.99
C GLU A 166 7.64 -23.19 -4.69
N ILE A 167 7.07 -22.00 -4.79
CA ILE A 167 6.73 -21.17 -3.61
C ILE A 167 5.80 -21.94 -2.66
N LYS A 168 4.74 -22.59 -3.17
CA LYS A 168 3.81 -23.39 -2.35
C LYS A 168 4.52 -24.55 -1.66
N GLY A 169 5.42 -25.26 -2.37
CA GLY A 169 6.24 -26.34 -1.82
C GLY A 169 7.16 -25.85 -0.70
N LEU A 170 7.86 -24.73 -0.93
CA LEU A 170 8.75 -24.12 0.05
C LEU A 170 7.99 -23.57 1.27
N GLN A 171 6.81 -22.99 1.09
CA GLN A 171 5.95 -22.55 2.18
C GLN A 171 5.48 -23.71 3.06
N ALA A 172 5.06 -24.83 2.44
CA ALA A 172 4.68 -26.03 3.18
C ALA A 172 5.87 -26.61 3.97
N ARG A 173 7.07 -26.67 3.37
CA ARG A 173 8.30 -27.08 4.05
C ARG A 173 8.65 -26.17 5.22
N PHE A 174 8.62 -24.86 5.01
CA PHE A 174 8.93 -23.87 6.06
C PHE A 174 7.95 -23.97 7.22
N ALA A 175 6.65 -24.15 6.95
CA ALA A 175 5.63 -24.36 7.97
C ALA A 175 5.89 -25.66 8.76
N ALA A 176 6.22 -26.76 8.09
CA ALA A 176 6.54 -28.04 8.73
C ALA A 176 7.78 -27.95 9.64
N LEU A 177 8.83 -27.25 9.19
CA LEU A 177 10.02 -26.97 10.00
C LEU A 177 9.68 -26.11 11.22
N GLY A 178 8.82 -25.10 11.04
CA GLY A 178 8.33 -24.24 12.13
C GLY A 178 7.56 -25.02 13.19
N GLU A 179 6.65 -25.91 12.80
CA GLU A 179 5.89 -26.76 13.73
C GLU A 179 6.80 -27.78 14.45
N ALA A 180 7.73 -28.41 13.72
CA ALA A 180 8.70 -29.30 14.31
C ALA A 180 9.57 -28.62 15.39
N ARG A 181 9.93 -27.33 15.14
CA ARG A 181 10.69 -26.52 16.08
C ARG A 181 9.88 -26.10 17.31
N LYS A 182 8.60 -25.78 17.16
CA LYS A 182 7.71 -25.43 18.29
C LYS A 182 7.52 -26.59 19.25
N ALA A 183 7.59 -27.86 18.76
CA ALA A 183 7.47 -29.05 19.55
C ALA A 183 8.72 -29.39 20.40
N LYS A 184 9.85 -28.68 20.17
CA LYS A 184 11.14 -28.88 20.86
C LYS A 184 11.45 -27.74 21.80
N LYS A 185 12.24 -28.00 22.84
CA LYS A 185 12.83 -26.95 23.66
C LYS A 185 13.91 -26.19 22.85
N PRO A 186 14.19 -24.92 23.14
CA PRO A 186 15.21 -24.13 22.42
C PRO A 186 16.60 -24.80 22.39
N GLU A 187 16.93 -25.54 23.43
CA GLU A 187 18.22 -26.28 23.62
C GLU A 187 18.29 -27.57 22.77
N GLU A 188 17.15 -28.08 22.32
CA GLU A 188 17.05 -29.32 21.54
C GLU A 188 17.05 -29.07 20.03
N VAL A 189 17.02 -27.79 19.62
CA VAL A 189 17.06 -27.38 18.19
C VAL A 189 18.50 -27.44 17.69
N THR A 190 18.78 -28.39 16.80
CA THR A 190 20.12 -28.57 16.23
C THR A 190 20.52 -27.44 15.30
N GLN A 191 21.84 -27.29 15.07
CA GLN A 191 22.34 -26.30 14.11
C GLN A 191 21.87 -26.61 12.68
N GLU A 192 21.81 -27.89 12.33
CA GLU A 192 21.33 -28.36 11.02
C GLU A 192 19.88 -27.96 10.76
N GLU A 193 18.99 -28.04 11.76
CA GLU A 193 17.60 -27.58 11.65
C GLU A 193 17.48 -26.06 11.49
N LYS A 194 18.37 -25.30 12.13
CA LYS A 194 18.43 -23.84 11.93
C LYS A 194 18.89 -23.48 10.52
N ASP A 195 19.92 -24.18 10.04
CA ASP A 195 20.49 -23.97 8.72
C ASP A 195 19.49 -24.36 7.62
N ASP A 196 18.74 -25.47 7.79
CA ASP A 196 17.69 -25.88 6.83
C ASP A 196 16.53 -24.86 6.80
N MET A 197 16.12 -24.34 7.95
CA MET A 197 15.09 -23.31 8.02
C MET A 197 15.56 -22.02 7.30
N THR A 198 16.78 -21.57 7.57
CA THR A 198 17.37 -20.40 6.93
C THR A 198 17.55 -20.58 5.43
N ALA A 199 17.99 -21.76 4.99
CA ALA A 199 18.13 -22.10 3.58
C ALA A 199 16.77 -22.14 2.88
N THR A 200 15.73 -22.66 3.54
CA THR A 200 14.36 -22.70 2.99
C THR A 200 13.77 -21.30 2.90
N GLU A 201 13.97 -20.45 3.90
CA GLU A 201 13.55 -19.04 3.90
C GLU A 201 14.22 -18.26 2.78
N LYS A 202 15.53 -18.44 2.60
CA LYS A 202 16.27 -17.81 1.49
C LYS A 202 15.72 -18.21 0.13
N LYS A 203 15.52 -19.52 -0.11
CA LYS A 203 14.93 -20.01 -1.37
C LYS A 203 13.53 -19.45 -1.60
N LEU A 204 12.72 -19.36 -0.56
CA LEU A 204 11.38 -18.77 -0.64
C LEU A 204 11.44 -17.29 -1.02
N SER A 205 12.40 -16.54 -0.47
CA SER A 205 12.66 -15.15 -0.83
C SER A 205 13.11 -15.01 -2.29
N ASP A 206 14.02 -15.87 -2.75
CA ASP A 206 14.54 -15.88 -4.12
C ASP A 206 13.42 -16.18 -5.14
N GLU A 207 12.55 -17.16 -4.86
CA GLU A 207 11.43 -17.48 -5.77
C GLU A 207 10.34 -16.39 -5.74
N ARG A 208 10.12 -15.70 -4.61
CA ARG A 208 9.23 -14.53 -4.56
C ARG A 208 9.79 -13.37 -5.39
N ALA A 209 11.10 -13.11 -5.30
CA ALA A 209 11.76 -12.09 -6.12
C ALA A 209 11.65 -12.43 -7.62
N LYS A 210 11.82 -13.70 -8.00
CA LYS A 210 11.63 -14.17 -9.36
C LYS A 210 10.19 -13.99 -9.86
N LYS A 211 9.18 -14.32 -9.01
CA LYS A 211 7.77 -14.03 -9.29
C LYS A 211 7.57 -12.55 -9.61
N GLU A 212 8.12 -11.67 -8.78
CA GLU A 212 8.00 -10.22 -8.96
C GLU A 212 8.67 -9.73 -10.24
N GLN A 213 9.84 -10.29 -10.60
CA GLN A 213 10.54 -9.96 -11.85
C GLN A 213 9.74 -10.37 -13.10
N ILE A 214 9.10 -11.54 -13.10
CA ILE A 214 8.22 -11.98 -14.18
C ILE A 214 7.06 -11.00 -14.34
N VAL A 215 6.35 -10.68 -13.27
CA VAL A 215 5.24 -9.72 -13.29
C VAL A 215 5.71 -8.35 -13.77
N ALA A 216 6.88 -7.89 -13.31
CA ALA A 216 7.47 -6.62 -13.71
C ALA A 216 7.75 -6.55 -15.22
N ALA A 217 8.29 -7.63 -15.79
CA ALA A 217 8.60 -7.70 -17.21
C ALA A 217 7.35 -7.53 -18.09
N HIS A 218 6.25 -8.17 -17.70
CA HIS A 218 4.97 -8.06 -18.40
C HIS A 218 4.23 -6.73 -18.15
N ALA A 219 4.40 -6.15 -16.94
CA ALA A 219 3.74 -4.90 -16.59
C ALA A 219 4.38 -3.65 -17.21
N LYS A 220 5.66 -3.73 -17.64
CA LYS A 220 6.51 -2.60 -18.03
C LYS A 220 5.87 -1.61 -19.01
N ASP A 221 5.12 -2.10 -19.98
CA ASP A 221 4.51 -1.29 -21.03
C ASP A 221 2.98 -1.12 -20.83
N ASN A 222 2.47 -1.39 -19.63
CA ASN A 222 1.04 -1.29 -19.37
C ASN A 222 0.61 0.18 -19.18
N LYS A 223 0.19 0.81 -20.29
CA LYS A 223 -0.26 2.21 -20.32
C LYS A 223 -1.39 2.50 -19.34
N VAL A 224 -2.28 1.53 -19.07
CA VAL A 224 -3.39 1.70 -18.12
C VAL A 224 -2.86 1.82 -16.69
N VAL A 225 -1.91 0.97 -16.29
CA VAL A 225 -1.30 1.02 -14.95
C VAL A 225 -0.60 2.36 -14.74
N HIS A 226 0.23 2.80 -15.71
CA HIS A 226 0.88 4.11 -15.66
C HIS A 226 -0.15 5.24 -15.53
N GLN A 227 -1.23 5.19 -16.32
CA GLN A 227 -2.26 6.23 -16.28
C GLN A 227 -2.97 6.29 -14.93
N LEU A 228 -3.26 5.14 -14.32
CA LEU A 228 -3.93 5.07 -13.01
C LEU A 228 -3.01 5.56 -11.88
N ILE A 229 -1.73 5.22 -11.92
CA ILE A 229 -0.73 5.70 -10.96
C ILE A 229 -0.60 7.24 -11.08
N ASP A 230 -0.39 7.74 -12.30
CA ASP A 230 -0.17 9.16 -12.52
C ASP A 230 -1.41 9.99 -12.16
N LEU A 231 -2.61 9.47 -12.41
CA LEU A 231 -3.85 10.13 -11.99
C LEU A 231 -3.92 10.28 -10.46
N ALA A 232 -3.55 9.23 -9.73
CA ALA A 232 -3.52 9.26 -8.27
C ALA A 232 -2.42 10.20 -7.74
N LEU A 233 -1.24 10.21 -8.37
CA LEU A 233 -0.14 11.13 -8.03
C LEU A 233 -0.52 12.58 -8.33
N LEU A 234 -1.18 12.85 -9.47
CA LEU A 234 -1.66 14.19 -9.83
C LEU A 234 -2.62 14.73 -8.78
N GLN A 235 -3.58 13.91 -8.36
CA GLN A 235 -4.57 14.27 -7.35
C GLN A 235 -3.94 14.64 -6.00
N ASN A 236 -2.79 14.08 -5.68
CA ASN A 236 -2.04 14.37 -4.45
C ASN A 236 -0.91 15.39 -4.64
N GLY A 237 -0.88 16.11 -5.78
CA GLY A 237 0.12 17.14 -6.06
C GLY A 237 1.56 16.61 -6.24
N MET A 238 1.70 15.28 -6.41
CA MET A 238 3.00 14.59 -6.54
C MET A 238 3.47 14.47 -7.99
N LEU A 239 2.60 14.67 -8.99
CA LEU A 239 2.93 14.59 -10.40
C LEU A 239 3.34 15.96 -10.91
N LYS A 240 4.61 16.14 -11.30
CA LYS A 240 5.17 17.45 -11.71
C LYS A 240 6.16 17.28 -12.86
N GLY A 241 6.49 18.38 -13.53
CA GLY A 241 7.55 18.45 -14.54
C GLY A 241 7.32 17.50 -15.70
N GLU A 242 8.36 16.76 -16.08
CA GLU A 242 8.36 15.81 -17.22
C GLU A 242 7.32 14.69 -17.08
N ALA A 243 7.11 14.19 -15.85
CA ALA A 243 6.09 13.18 -15.58
C ALA A 243 4.68 13.68 -15.87
N LEU A 244 4.37 14.93 -15.51
CA LEU A 244 3.09 15.56 -15.82
C LEU A 244 2.90 15.77 -17.33
N ASP A 245 3.94 16.23 -18.05
CA ASP A 245 3.88 16.37 -19.51
C ASP A 245 3.64 15.02 -20.20
N SER A 246 4.35 13.96 -19.77
CA SER A 246 4.16 12.61 -20.27
C SER A 246 2.76 12.06 -19.98
N PHE A 247 2.21 12.33 -18.80
CA PHE A 247 0.83 11.98 -18.45
C PHE A 247 -0.18 12.67 -19.38
N ILE A 248 -0.02 13.99 -19.64
CA ILE A 248 -0.89 14.74 -20.54
C ILE A 248 -0.85 14.14 -21.95
N LYS A 249 0.35 13.86 -22.50
CA LYS A 249 0.51 13.25 -23.82
C LYS A 249 -0.21 11.90 -23.93
N ARG A 250 -0.01 11.02 -22.94
CA ARG A 250 -0.73 9.73 -22.89
C ARG A 250 -2.24 9.88 -22.79
N SER A 251 -2.71 10.87 -22.01
CA SER A 251 -4.15 11.13 -21.85
C SER A 251 -4.79 11.51 -23.18
N VAL A 252 -4.10 12.32 -24.00
CA VAL A 252 -4.57 12.69 -25.34
C VAL A 252 -4.58 11.50 -26.31
N GLU A 253 -3.62 10.56 -26.20
CA GLU A 253 -3.58 9.35 -27.03
C GLU A 253 -4.72 8.35 -26.72
N ILE A 254 -5.29 8.41 -25.51
CA ILE A 254 -6.34 7.47 -25.05
C ILE A 254 -7.74 7.98 -25.40
N ILE A 255 -7.91 9.28 -25.63
CA ILE A 255 -9.18 9.92 -26.05
C ILE A 255 -9.39 9.75 -27.57
#